data_dc1ca8a08ce561a1eff9227cdc6498b7
#
_entry.id   dc1ca8a08ce561a1eff9227cdc6498b7
#
_cell.length_a   1.000
_cell.length_b   1.000
_cell.length_c   1.000
_cell.angle_alpha   90.00
_cell.angle_beta   90.00
_cell.angle_gamma   90.00
#
_symmetry.space_group_name_H-M   'P 1'
#
loop_
_entity.id
_entity.type
_entity.pdbx_description
1 polymer ?
#
loop_
_entity_poly.entity_id
_entity_poly.type
_entity_poly.pdbx_seq_one_letter_code
_entity_poly.pdbx_strand_id
1 'polypeptide(L)'
;MSTINLHRTTTATSEKYVAGLTDFGAGRSKLFGNSSDAYLKVHYRGALHAGVTEGSGGIWERLDYDWSDPTRVVLTTTDSNVWGGASGPIYTFTRQPSGRIDIDVIVIRDGKNLMGRLLGFVLGTIGRRVLEKAFESSVEAIEVLNRETERVDASHSNIAA
;
A
#
# COMPACT_ATOMS: atom_id res chain seq x y z
N MET A 1 9.11 -2.50 19.03
CA MET A 1 8.53 -1.60 18.01
C MET A 1 9.63 -1.16 17.07
N SER A 2 9.47 -1.30 15.78
CA SER A 2 10.38 -0.80 14.74
C SER A 2 9.63 0.14 13.80
N THR A 3 10.34 1.17 13.32
CA THR A 3 9.80 2.15 12.37
C THR A 3 10.72 2.21 11.17
N ILE A 4 10.15 2.13 9.97
CA ILE A 4 10.86 2.18 8.70
C ILE A 4 10.25 3.31 7.89
N ASN A 5 11.11 4.19 7.37
CA ASN A 5 10.71 5.28 6.48
C ASN A 5 11.13 4.93 5.06
N LEU A 6 10.18 5.03 4.13
CA LEU A 6 10.38 4.81 2.70
C LEU A 6 9.96 6.08 1.96
N HIS A 7 10.63 6.38 0.85
CA HIS A 7 10.34 7.54 0.02
C HIS A 7 10.45 7.18 -1.45
N ARG A 8 9.50 7.67 -2.27
CA ARG A 8 9.52 7.58 -3.73
C ARG A 8 8.82 8.79 -4.35
N THR A 9 9.29 9.19 -5.51
CA THR A 9 8.61 10.18 -6.35
C THR A 9 7.96 9.47 -7.54
N THR A 10 6.71 9.80 -7.84
CA THR A 10 5.94 9.20 -8.93
C THR A 10 5.38 10.24 -9.88
N THR A 11 5.08 9.83 -11.11
CA THR A 11 4.32 10.61 -12.10
C THR A 11 2.80 10.39 -11.97
N ALA A 12 2.37 9.36 -11.24
CA ALA A 12 0.96 9.15 -10.91
C ALA A 12 0.45 10.26 -9.98
N THR A 13 -0.81 10.66 -10.13
CA THR A 13 -1.44 11.57 -9.16
C THR A 13 -1.72 10.85 -7.84
N SER A 14 -1.89 11.59 -6.75
CA SER A 14 -2.24 11.01 -5.44
C SER A 14 -3.53 10.21 -5.51
N GLU A 15 -4.55 10.70 -6.23
CA GLU A 15 -5.84 10.03 -6.41
C GLU A 15 -5.67 8.67 -7.12
N LYS A 16 -4.85 8.61 -8.16
CA LYS A 16 -4.56 7.37 -8.90
C LYS A 16 -3.79 6.38 -8.02
N TYR A 17 -2.85 6.86 -7.22
CA TYR A 17 -2.12 6.02 -6.28
C TYR A 17 -3.04 5.47 -5.19
N VAL A 18 -3.88 6.32 -4.60
CA VAL A 18 -4.89 5.92 -3.60
C VAL A 18 -5.87 4.91 -4.20
N ALA A 19 -6.33 5.12 -5.44
CA ALA A 19 -7.21 4.17 -6.13
C ALA A 19 -6.55 2.78 -6.26
N GLY A 20 -5.27 2.71 -6.65
CA GLY A 20 -4.51 1.45 -6.69
C GLY A 20 -4.33 0.84 -5.30
N LEU A 21 -3.99 1.65 -4.29
CA LEU A 21 -3.80 1.20 -2.90
C LEU A 21 -5.10 0.65 -2.29
N THR A 22 -6.24 1.18 -2.66
CA THR A 22 -7.58 0.80 -2.16
C THR A 22 -8.36 -0.10 -3.12
N ASP A 23 -7.74 -0.59 -4.19
CA ASP A 23 -8.31 -1.65 -5.01
C ASP A 23 -8.06 -3.01 -4.35
N PHE A 24 -9.13 -3.59 -3.82
CA PHE A 24 -9.14 -4.90 -3.18
C PHE A 24 -9.69 -5.98 -4.11
N GLY A 25 -9.61 -5.79 -5.42
CA GLY A 25 -10.02 -6.73 -6.44
C GLY A 25 -9.01 -7.85 -6.70
N ALA A 26 -9.36 -8.77 -7.60
CA ALA A 26 -8.47 -9.81 -8.07
C ALA A 26 -7.22 -9.21 -8.75
N GLY A 27 -6.06 -9.76 -8.44
CA GLY A 27 -4.78 -9.26 -8.97
C GLY A 27 -4.11 -8.21 -8.09
N ARG A 28 -4.63 -7.94 -6.90
CA ARG A 28 -3.96 -7.07 -5.92
C ARG A 28 -2.52 -7.48 -5.65
N SER A 29 -2.23 -8.77 -5.62
CA SER A 29 -0.87 -9.31 -5.47
C SER A 29 0.11 -8.86 -6.57
N LYS A 30 -0.37 -8.44 -7.73
CA LYS A 30 0.46 -7.88 -8.81
C LYS A 30 0.92 -6.45 -8.48
N LEU A 31 0.12 -5.70 -7.72
CA LEU A 31 0.47 -4.35 -7.25
C LEU A 31 1.22 -4.40 -5.90
N PHE A 32 0.79 -5.29 -5.02
CA PHE A 32 1.32 -5.40 -3.66
C PHE A 32 1.67 -6.86 -3.36
N GLY A 33 2.94 -7.25 -3.57
CA GLY A 33 3.40 -8.63 -3.44
C GLY A 33 3.27 -9.25 -2.04
N ASN A 34 3.03 -8.42 -1.01
CA ASN A 34 2.72 -8.86 0.35
C ASN A 34 1.24 -9.15 0.59
N SER A 35 0.37 -8.93 -0.41
CA SER A 35 -1.07 -9.20 -0.35
C SER A 35 -1.43 -10.32 -1.32
N SER A 36 -1.33 -11.57 -0.85
CA SER A 36 -1.73 -12.74 -1.63
C SER A 36 -3.25 -12.85 -1.70
N ASP A 37 -3.79 -13.15 -2.87
CA ASP A 37 -5.24 -13.31 -3.08
C ASP A 37 -5.86 -14.36 -2.14
N ALA A 38 -5.09 -15.38 -1.72
CA ALA A 38 -5.54 -16.41 -0.77
C ALA A 38 -5.84 -15.87 0.64
N TYR A 39 -5.24 -14.75 1.02
CA TYR A 39 -5.45 -14.07 2.32
C TYR A 39 -6.42 -12.90 2.22
N LEU A 40 -6.64 -12.39 1.00
CA LEU A 40 -7.43 -11.17 0.79
C LEU A 40 -8.90 -11.40 1.14
N LYS A 41 -9.37 -10.67 2.15
CA LYS A 41 -10.77 -10.68 2.57
C LYS A 41 -11.22 -9.28 2.94
N VAL A 42 -12.16 -8.75 2.18
CA VAL A 42 -12.82 -7.48 2.51
C VAL A 42 -13.95 -7.73 3.50
N HIS A 43 -13.88 -7.11 4.66
CA HIS A 43 -14.88 -7.22 5.73
C HIS A 43 -15.96 -6.15 5.59
N TYR A 44 -15.54 -4.93 5.25
CA TYR A 44 -16.42 -3.81 4.92
C TYR A 44 -15.70 -2.84 3.99
N ARG A 45 -16.46 -2.09 3.21
CA ARG A 45 -15.96 -1.02 2.34
C ARG A 45 -16.95 0.13 2.32
N GLY A 46 -16.49 1.31 2.69
CA GLY A 46 -17.18 2.59 2.53
C GLY A 46 -16.52 3.44 1.45
N ALA A 47 -16.95 4.69 1.35
CA ALA A 47 -16.40 5.64 0.39
C ALA A 47 -14.94 6.02 0.69
N LEU A 48 -14.56 6.11 1.98
CA LEU A 48 -13.26 6.60 2.43
C LEU A 48 -12.60 5.68 3.48
N HIS A 49 -13.17 4.50 3.72
CA HIS A 49 -12.68 3.53 4.70
C HIS A 49 -12.92 2.11 4.22
N ALA A 50 -12.07 1.18 4.63
CA ALA A 50 -12.29 -0.26 4.43
C ALA A 50 -11.61 -1.06 5.54
N GLY A 51 -12.21 -2.20 5.92
CA GLY A 51 -11.59 -3.21 6.77
C GLY A 51 -11.23 -4.43 5.94
N VAL A 52 -9.96 -4.79 5.88
CA VAL A 52 -9.45 -5.83 4.99
C VAL A 52 -8.47 -6.73 5.74
N THR A 53 -8.57 -8.05 5.53
CA THR A 53 -7.49 -8.98 5.91
C THR A 53 -6.60 -9.19 4.71
N GLU A 54 -5.31 -9.05 4.92
CA GLU A 54 -4.25 -9.26 3.93
C GLU A 54 -3.13 -10.10 4.53
N GLY A 55 -2.31 -10.70 3.67
CA GLY A 55 -1.17 -11.45 4.12
C GLY A 55 -0.52 -12.29 3.03
N SER A 56 0.60 -12.89 3.39
CA SER A 56 1.34 -13.84 2.56
C SER A 56 2.27 -14.68 3.44
N GLY A 57 2.64 -15.88 2.97
CA GLY A 57 3.65 -16.69 3.64
C GLY A 57 3.35 -17.08 5.10
N GLY A 58 2.09 -17.23 5.47
CA GLY A 58 1.68 -17.59 6.84
C GLY A 58 1.57 -16.39 7.80
N ILE A 59 1.87 -15.17 7.35
CA ILE A 59 1.67 -13.94 8.11
C ILE A 59 0.45 -13.24 7.54
N TRP A 60 -0.47 -12.86 8.41
CA TRP A 60 -1.66 -12.12 8.05
C TRP A 60 -1.93 -10.99 9.05
N GLU A 61 -2.58 -9.95 8.56
CA GLU A 61 -3.07 -8.84 9.37
C GLU A 61 -4.41 -8.34 8.84
N ARG A 62 -5.28 -7.95 9.77
CA ARG A 62 -6.50 -7.22 9.50
C ARG A 62 -6.21 -5.75 9.67
N LEU A 63 -6.43 -5.00 8.61
CA LEU A 63 -6.13 -3.59 8.50
C LEU A 63 -7.41 -2.79 8.34
N ASP A 64 -7.53 -1.72 9.09
CA ASP A 64 -8.47 -0.65 8.83
C ASP A 64 -7.76 0.41 8.00
N TYR A 65 -8.26 0.62 6.78
CA TYR A 65 -7.82 1.63 5.84
C TYR A 65 -8.65 2.90 6.02
N ASP A 66 -8.00 4.04 6.13
CA ASP A 66 -8.59 5.36 6.15
C ASP A 66 -7.91 6.25 5.12
N TRP A 67 -8.67 6.75 4.12
CA TRP A 67 -8.23 7.71 3.11
C TRP A 67 -9.16 8.92 3.03
N SER A 68 -9.75 9.29 4.18
CA SER A 68 -10.58 10.49 4.31
C SER A 68 -9.81 11.80 4.13
N ASP A 69 -8.50 11.78 4.38
CA ASP A 69 -7.59 12.88 4.07
C ASP A 69 -7.01 12.68 2.66
N PRO A 70 -7.21 13.61 1.71
CA PRO A 70 -6.73 13.48 0.33
C PRO A 70 -5.20 13.45 0.20
N THR A 71 -4.48 13.86 1.25
CA THR A 71 -3.00 13.87 1.30
C THR A 71 -2.42 12.68 2.06
N ARG A 72 -3.27 11.78 2.58
CA ARG A 72 -2.81 10.74 3.49
C ARG A 72 -3.70 9.49 3.43
N VAL A 73 -3.06 8.33 3.51
CA VAL A 73 -3.75 7.06 3.78
C VAL A 73 -3.14 6.42 5.01
N VAL A 74 -3.98 6.08 5.98
CA VAL A 74 -3.57 5.43 7.22
C VAL A 74 -4.10 4.01 7.24
N LEU A 75 -3.22 3.04 7.47
CA LEU A 75 -3.59 1.66 7.70
C LEU A 75 -3.29 1.31 9.16
N THR A 76 -4.29 0.84 9.88
CA THR A 76 -4.13 0.46 11.29
C THR A 76 -4.38 -1.04 11.43
N THR A 77 -3.42 -1.77 11.98
CA THR A 77 -3.58 -3.18 12.29
C THR A 77 -4.57 -3.34 13.44
N THR A 78 -5.72 -3.95 13.18
CA THR A 78 -6.75 -4.24 14.19
C THR A 78 -6.64 -5.66 14.73
N ASP A 79 -6.12 -6.60 13.92
CA ASP A 79 -5.76 -7.95 14.32
C ASP A 79 -4.65 -8.51 13.42
N SER A 80 -3.85 -9.43 13.93
CA SER A 80 -2.80 -10.13 13.19
C SER A 80 -2.30 -11.32 13.98
N ASN A 81 -1.71 -12.29 13.33
CA ASN A 81 -1.01 -13.38 14.04
C ASN A 81 0.36 -12.98 14.62
N VAL A 82 0.95 -11.86 14.18
CA VAL A 82 2.29 -11.44 14.60
C VAL A 82 2.39 -9.98 15.08
N TRP A 83 1.54 -9.07 14.57
CA TRP A 83 1.63 -7.63 14.85
C TRP A 83 0.61 -7.18 15.89
N GLY A 84 0.95 -6.14 16.63
CA GLY A 84 0.08 -5.48 17.60
C GLY A 84 -0.60 -4.23 17.03
N GLY A 85 -1.50 -3.64 17.82
CA GLY A 85 -2.35 -2.54 17.42
C GLY A 85 -1.66 -1.19 17.08
N ALA A 86 -0.36 -1.03 17.41
CA ALA A 86 0.42 0.14 16.98
C ALA A 86 1.02 -0.02 15.57
N SER A 87 0.79 -1.17 14.91
CA SER A 87 1.34 -1.50 13.60
C SER A 87 0.48 -0.93 12.46
N GLY A 88 1.13 -0.75 11.33
CA GLY A 88 0.51 -0.35 10.07
C GLY A 88 1.36 0.66 9.30
N PRO A 89 1.19 0.76 7.98
CA PRO A 89 1.80 1.80 7.18
C PRO A 89 0.95 3.07 7.16
N ILE A 90 1.64 4.20 7.06
CA ILE A 90 1.05 5.51 6.85
C ILE A 90 1.68 6.10 5.59
N TYR A 91 0.87 6.40 4.58
CA TYR A 91 1.27 7.05 3.33
C TYR A 91 0.96 8.53 3.42
N THR A 92 1.89 9.37 2.99
CA THR A 92 1.70 10.83 2.86
C THR A 92 2.10 11.25 1.45
N PHE A 93 1.26 12.05 0.80
CA PHE A 93 1.44 12.52 -0.58
C PHE A 93 1.73 13.99 -0.60
N THR A 94 2.85 14.39 -1.21
CA THR A 94 3.25 15.79 -1.33
C THR A 94 3.44 16.14 -2.81
N ARG A 95 2.69 17.13 -3.31
CA ARG A 95 2.82 17.59 -4.68
C ARG A 95 4.04 18.49 -4.82
N GLN A 96 4.91 18.13 -5.78
CA GLN A 96 6.08 18.90 -6.15
C GLN A 96 5.73 20.03 -7.15
N PRO A 97 6.51 21.11 -7.20
CA PRO A 97 6.34 22.15 -8.22
C PRO A 97 6.45 21.64 -9.66
N SER A 98 7.17 20.53 -9.89
CA SER A 98 7.26 19.81 -11.16
C SER A 98 5.97 19.10 -11.59
N GLY A 99 4.95 19.05 -10.73
CA GLY A 99 3.72 18.29 -10.91
C GLY A 99 3.82 16.82 -10.49
N ARG A 100 5.00 16.32 -10.13
CA ARG A 100 5.19 14.98 -9.57
C ARG A 100 4.69 14.90 -8.14
N ILE A 101 4.47 13.70 -7.66
CA ILE A 101 4.05 13.43 -6.28
C ILE A 101 5.17 12.70 -5.53
N ASP A 102 5.56 13.21 -4.39
CA ASP A 102 6.36 12.47 -3.42
C ASP A 102 5.45 11.62 -2.55
N ILE A 103 5.82 10.37 -2.36
CA ILE A 103 5.15 9.42 -1.50
C ILE A 103 6.11 9.06 -0.37
N ASP A 104 5.79 9.51 0.84
CA ASP A 104 6.47 9.13 2.06
C ASP A 104 5.67 8.07 2.79
N VAL A 105 6.30 6.96 3.15
CA VAL A 105 5.64 5.86 3.88
C VAL A 105 6.36 5.60 5.18
N ILE A 106 5.63 5.68 6.29
CA ILE A 106 6.10 5.27 7.61
C ILE A 106 5.47 3.92 7.92
N VAL A 107 6.29 2.87 8.00
CA VAL A 107 5.84 1.53 8.39
C VAL A 107 6.19 1.29 9.84
N ILE A 108 5.15 1.15 10.68
CA ILE A 108 5.29 0.83 12.11
C ILE A 108 5.01 -0.66 12.29
N ARG A 109 5.89 -1.36 13.01
CA ARG A 109 5.75 -2.77 13.34
C ARG A 109 5.99 -3.00 14.82
N ASP A 110 4.92 -3.35 15.54
CA ASP A 110 4.97 -3.70 16.96
C ASP A 110 4.63 -5.19 17.10
N GLY A 111 5.65 -6.00 17.42
CA GLY A 111 5.50 -7.44 17.53
C GLY A 111 4.75 -7.84 18.78
N LYS A 112 3.54 -8.43 18.65
CA LYS A 112 2.72 -8.88 19.79
C LYS A 112 3.21 -10.17 20.44
N ASN A 113 4.09 -10.91 19.77
CA ASN A 113 4.65 -12.17 20.25
C ASN A 113 6.14 -12.27 19.88
N LEU A 114 6.82 -13.35 20.31
CA LEU A 114 8.25 -13.54 20.05
C LEU A 114 8.55 -13.55 18.52
N MET A 115 7.71 -14.18 17.72
CA MET A 115 7.84 -14.20 16.26
C MET A 115 7.74 -12.79 15.68
N GLY A 116 6.73 -12.02 16.09
CA GLY A 116 6.54 -10.64 15.65
C GLY A 116 7.70 -9.73 16.06
N ARG A 117 8.28 -9.92 17.26
CA ARG A 117 9.45 -9.17 17.71
C ARG A 117 10.68 -9.50 16.88
N LEU A 118 10.90 -10.78 16.58
CA LEU A 118 12.01 -11.23 15.74
C LEU A 118 11.86 -10.69 14.31
N LEU A 119 10.67 -10.79 13.72
CA LEU A 119 10.38 -10.23 12.39
C LEU A 119 10.55 -8.70 12.38
N GLY A 120 10.09 -7.99 13.41
CA GLY A 120 10.26 -6.54 13.54
C GLY A 120 11.76 -6.15 13.60
N PHE A 121 12.57 -6.94 14.28
CA PHE A 121 14.03 -6.73 14.33
C PHE A 121 14.67 -6.98 12.95
N VAL A 122 14.31 -8.07 12.28
CA VAL A 122 14.83 -8.40 10.93
C VAL A 122 14.40 -7.33 9.92
N LEU A 123 13.14 -6.87 9.96
CA LEU A 123 12.65 -5.80 9.08
C LEU A 123 13.37 -4.47 9.35
N GLY A 124 13.67 -4.16 10.61
CA GLY A 124 14.40 -2.94 10.98
C GLY A 124 15.86 -2.92 10.55
N THR A 125 16.48 -4.08 10.29
CA THR A 125 17.90 -4.22 9.93
C THR A 125 18.10 -4.58 8.46
N ILE A 126 17.82 -5.82 8.10
CA ILE A 126 18.07 -6.38 6.75
C ILE A 126 16.87 -6.17 5.84
N GLY A 127 15.64 -6.20 6.40
CA GLY A 127 14.37 -6.13 5.68
C GLY A 127 14.07 -4.77 5.08
N ARG A 128 14.77 -3.70 5.49
CA ARG A 128 14.56 -2.36 4.90
C ARG A 128 14.71 -2.38 3.39
N ARG A 129 15.77 -3.02 2.86
CA ARG A 129 16.00 -3.14 1.41
C ARG A 129 14.90 -3.92 0.69
N VAL A 130 14.36 -4.95 1.34
CA VAL A 130 13.26 -5.75 0.79
C VAL A 130 11.98 -4.90 0.72
N LEU A 131 11.69 -4.12 1.76
CA LEU A 131 10.55 -3.21 1.79
C LEU A 131 10.71 -2.05 0.80
N GLU A 132 11.91 -1.47 0.68
CA GLU A 132 12.22 -0.45 -0.33
C GLU A 132 11.95 -0.97 -1.74
N LYS A 133 12.44 -2.17 -2.06
CA LYS A 133 12.22 -2.80 -3.37
C LYS A 133 10.75 -3.14 -3.62
N ALA A 134 10.04 -3.66 -2.62
CA ALA A 134 8.61 -3.96 -2.73
C ALA A 134 7.78 -2.68 -2.95
N PHE A 135 8.13 -1.61 -2.24
CA PHE A 135 7.50 -0.31 -2.41
C PHE A 135 7.77 0.29 -3.80
N GLU A 136 9.02 0.26 -4.27
CA GLU A 136 9.41 0.67 -5.63
C GLU A 136 8.60 -0.08 -6.68
N SER A 137 8.53 -1.40 -6.58
CA SER A 137 7.75 -2.25 -7.50
C SER A 137 6.26 -1.90 -7.51
N SER A 138 5.67 -1.55 -6.34
CA SER A 138 4.25 -1.13 -6.26
C SER A 138 4.03 0.21 -6.96
N VAL A 139 4.94 1.17 -6.76
CA VAL A 139 4.86 2.49 -7.43
C VAL A 139 4.95 2.32 -8.94
N GLU A 140 5.92 1.54 -9.43
CA GLU A 140 6.09 1.27 -10.86
C GLU A 140 4.87 0.56 -11.46
N ALA A 141 4.31 -0.44 -10.76
CA ALA A 141 3.13 -1.16 -11.21
C ALA A 141 1.91 -0.24 -11.35
N ILE A 142 1.70 0.68 -10.42
CA ILE A 142 0.63 1.67 -10.48
C ILE A 142 0.87 2.66 -11.62
N GLU A 143 2.12 3.10 -11.86
CA GLU A 143 2.45 3.97 -12.99
C GLU A 143 2.18 3.30 -14.35
N VAL A 144 2.51 2.02 -14.48
CA VAL A 144 2.23 1.22 -15.69
C VAL A 144 0.73 1.14 -15.93
N LEU A 145 -0.04 0.76 -14.92
CA LEU A 145 -1.49 0.65 -15.01
C LEU A 145 -2.14 1.98 -15.44
N ASN A 146 -1.68 3.10 -14.91
CA ASN A 146 -2.18 4.42 -15.26
C ASN A 146 -1.90 4.78 -16.72
N ARG A 147 -0.69 4.49 -17.22
CA ARG A 147 -0.34 4.73 -18.63
C ARG A 147 -1.16 3.89 -19.60
N GLU A 148 -1.46 2.65 -19.24
CA GLU A 148 -2.31 1.76 -20.04
C GLU A 148 -3.75 2.28 -20.11
N THR A 149 -4.31 2.72 -18.98
CA THR A 149 -5.65 3.31 -18.93
C THR A 149 -5.74 4.56 -19.80
N GLU A 150 -4.78 5.47 -19.71
CA GLU A 150 -4.73 6.70 -20.52
C GLU A 150 -4.65 6.41 -22.02
N ARG A 151 -3.92 5.36 -22.43
CA ARG A 151 -3.85 4.94 -23.84
C ARG A 151 -5.16 4.39 -24.36
N VAL A 152 -5.88 3.61 -23.54
CA VAL A 152 -7.19 3.07 -23.89
C VAL A 152 -8.22 4.19 -24.06
N ASP A 153 -8.25 5.14 -23.12
CA ASP A 153 -9.16 6.30 -23.18
C ASP A 153 -8.89 7.18 -24.41
N ALA A 154 -7.60 7.45 -24.72
CA ALA A 154 -7.21 8.20 -25.91
C ALA A 154 -7.60 7.48 -27.22
N SER A 155 -7.53 6.16 -27.26
CA SER A 155 -7.93 5.37 -28.43
C SER A 155 -9.45 5.40 -28.66
N HIS A 156 -10.24 5.36 -27.61
CA HIS A 156 -11.71 5.46 -27.72
C HIS A 156 -12.19 6.86 -28.14
N SER A 157 -11.51 7.92 -27.69
CA SER A 157 -11.81 9.29 -28.07
C SER A 157 -11.55 9.57 -29.56
N ASN A 158 -10.54 8.91 -30.17
CA ASN A 158 -10.23 9.04 -31.58
C ASN A 158 -11.17 8.26 -32.53
N ILE A 159 -11.94 7.29 -32.03
CA ILE A 159 -12.91 6.50 -32.82
C ILE A 159 -14.27 7.20 -32.87
N ALA A 160 -14.54 8.11 -31.90
CA ALA A 160 -15.81 8.82 -31.76
C ALA A 160 -15.82 10.20 -32.47
N ALA A 161 -14.73 10.61 -33.11
CA ALA A 161 -14.60 11.84 -33.90
C ALA A 161 -14.56 11.52 -35.40
#